data_b7deb8ddb363e635118623c6dd3fe94e
#
_entry.id   b7deb8ddb363e635118623c6dd3fe94e
#
_cell.length_a   1.000
_cell.length_b   1.000
_cell.length_c   1.000
_cell.angle_alpha   90.00
_cell.angle_beta   90.00
_cell.angle_gamma   90.00
#
_symmetry.space_group_name_H-M   'P 1'
#
loop_
_entity.id
_entity.type
_entity.pdbx_description
1 polymer ?
#
loop_
_entity_poly.entity_id
_entity_poly.type
_entity_poly.pdbx_seq_one_letter_code
_entity_poly.pdbx_strand_id
1 'polypeptide(L)'
;MSVLDLFDLKGKTALVTGCKRGIGKAMAIALAEAGADIIGVSASLETAGSEVEKEVKALGRAFYAYQCDFGSRTALKTFIVKVTEEHQKIDILINNAGTILRQPAAEHSDEYWDEVIAVNQTAPFILTREIGKRMIANGGGKIIFTASLL
;
A
#
# COMPACT_ATOMS: atom_id res chain seq x y z
N MET A 1 28.78 -1.55 13.65
CA MET A 1 27.46 -1.67 12.98
C MET A 1 26.88 -3.04 13.32
N SER A 2 25.73 -3.04 14.00
CA SER A 2 24.97 -4.29 14.26
C SER A 2 24.24 -4.70 12.99
N VAL A 3 23.96 -6.01 12.85
CA VAL A 3 23.08 -6.47 11.76
C VAL A 3 21.70 -5.82 11.83
N LEU A 4 21.25 -5.44 13.03
CA LEU A 4 19.97 -4.75 13.21
C LEU A 4 19.97 -3.33 12.65
N ASP A 5 21.13 -2.67 12.56
CA ASP A 5 21.25 -1.34 11.97
C ASP A 5 20.91 -1.35 10.47
N LEU A 6 21.03 -2.52 9.81
CA LEU A 6 20.66 -2.71 8.41
C LEU A 6 19.14 -2.69 8.19
N PHE A 7 18.36 -2.89 9.25
CA PHE A 7 16.90 -2.88 9.23
C PHE A 7 16.30 -1.58 9.77
N ASP A 8 17.14 -0.59 10.16
CA ASP A 8 16.66 0.71 10.62
C ASP A 8 16.04 1.50 9.46
N LEU A 9 14.76 1.84 9.61
CA LEU A 9 13.97 2.60 8.66
C LEU A 9 13.67 4.03 9.11
N LYS A 10 14.39 4.54 10.12
CA LYS A 10 14.22 5.93 10.56
C LYS A 10 14.38 6.92 9.42
N GLY A 11 13.44 7.86 9.32
CA GLY A 11 13.42 8.85 8.25
C GLY A 11 12.95 8.30 6.90
N LYS A 12 12.46 7.05 6.84
CA LYS A 12 11.82 6.48 5.66
C LYS A 12 10.32 6.61 5.73
N THR A 13 9.68 6.72 4.56
CA THR A 13 8.24 6.71 4.42
C THR A 13 7.81 5.51 3.59
N ALA A 14 6.89 4.71 4.13
CA ALA A 14 6.36 3.52 3.48
C ALA A 14 4.88 3.70 3.12
N LEU A 15 4.53 3.48 1.86
CA LEU A 15 3.16 3.39 1.39
C LEU A 15 2.73 1.92 1.38
N VAL A 16 1.68 1.60 2.14
CA VAL A 16 1.17 0.23 2.28
C VAL A 16 -0.28 0.18 1.82
N THR A 17 -0.55 -0.58 0.75
CA THR A 17 -1.90 -0.79 0.26
C THR A 17 -2.56 -1.99 0.97
N GLY A 18 -3.88 -1.91 1.21
CA GLY A 18 -4.59 -2.94 1.94
C GLY A 18 -4.21 -3.05 3.41
N CYS A 19 -3.83 -1.93 4.05
CA CYS A 19 -3.27 -1.89 5.40
C CYS A 19 -4.31 -1.90 6.54
N LYS A 20 -5.61 -1.87 6.23
CA LYS A 20 -6.66 -1.82 7.27
C LYS A 20 -6.65 -3.04 8.18
N ARG A 21 -6.32 -4.22 7.65
CA ARG A 21 -6.38 -5.51 8.35
C ARG A 21 -5.39 -6.53 7.78
N GLY A 22 -5.29 -7.66 8.47
CA GLY A 22 -4.56 -8.84 7.99
C GLY A 22 -3.07 -8.57 7.72
N ILE A 23 -2.56 -9.13 6.64
CA ILE A 23 -1.14 -9.07 6.27
C ILE A 23 -0.69 -7.62 6.04
N GLY A 24 -1.48 -6.81 5.35
CA GLY A 24 -1.14 -5.40 5.11
C GLY A 24 -1.02 -4.58 6.39
N LYS A 25 -1.90 -4.81 7.38
CA LYS A 25 -1.80 -4.19 8.71
C LYS A 25 -0.51 -4.62 9.42
N ALA A 26 -0.23 -5.92 9.43
CA ALA A 26 0.99 -6.44 10.06
C ALA A 26 2.27 -5.89 9.41
N MET A 27 2.29 -5.75 8.07
CA MET A 27 3.40 -5.12 7.36
C MET A 27 3.57 -3.65 7.73
N ALA A 28 2.47 -2.89 7.82
CA ALA A 28 2.52 -1.48 8.21
C ALA A 28 3.08 -1.31 9.64
N ILE A 29 2.65 -2.15 10.58
CA ILE A 29 3.14 -2.14 11.96
C ILE A 29 4.63 -2.50 12.00
N ALA A 30 5.05 -3.56 11.33
CA ALA A 30 6.45 -3.98 11.30
C ALA A 30 7.39 -2.91 10.71
N LEU A 31 6.95 -2.22 9.64
CA LEU A 31 7.70 -1.09 9.07
C LEU A 31 7.79 0.08 10.05
N ALA A 32 6.71 0.35 10.80
CA ALA A 32 6.67 1.38 11.83
C ALA A 32 7.57 1.02 13.03
N GLU A 33 7.59 -0.24 13.47
CA GLU A 33 8.52 -0.75 14.49
C GLU A 33 9.98 -0.57 14.08
N ALA A 34 10.27 -0.75 12.79
CA ALA A 34 11.60 -0.49 12.23
C ALA A 34 11.92 1.01 12.06
N GLY A 35 10.97 1.91 12.32
CA GLY A 35 11.19 3.35 12.34
C GLY A 35 10.60 4.14 11.16
N ALA A 36 9.90 3.50 10.23
CA ALA A 36 9.27 4.19 9.11
C ALA A 36 7.98 4.93 9.51
N ASP A 37 7.70 6.04 8.85
CA ASP A 37 6.38 6.66 8.82
C ASP A 37 5.51 5.96 7.78
N ILE A 38 4.21 5.83 8.04
CA ILE A 38 3.31 5.02 7.23
C ILE A 38 2.27 5.87 6.51
N ILE A 39 2.18 5.67 5.21
CA ILE A 39 1.05 6.08 4.39
C ILE A 39 0.19 4.83 4.19
N GLY A 40 -0.96 4.78 4.83
CA GLY A 40 -1.88 3.66 4.74
C GLY A 40 -3.03 3.93 3.78
N VAL A 41 -3.32 2.99 2.87
CA VAL A 41 -4.46 3.12 1.96
C VAL A 41 -5.22 1.81 1.82
N SER A 42 -6.54 1.88 1.93
CA SER A 42 -7.46 0.77 1.66
C SER A 42 -8.81 1.32 1.20
N ALA A 43 -9.62 0.50 0.55
CA ALA A 43 -10.93 0.91 0.06
C ALA A 43 -11.87 1.40 1.17
N SER A 44 -11.76 0.83 2.37
CA SER A 44 -12.61 1.15 3.53
C SER A 44 -11.82 1.56 4.77
N LEU A 45 -10.60 2.09 4.62
CA LEU A 45 -9.82 2.59 5.75
C LEU A 45 -10.51 3.83 6.32
N GLU A 46 -10.66 3.89 7.62
CA GLU A 46 -11.10 5.09 8.31
C GLU A 46 -10.06 6.20 8.12
N THR A 47 -10.50 7.39 7.73
CA THR A 47 -9.62 8.55 7.50
C THR A 47 -9.03 9.11 8.79
N ALA A 48 -9.57 8.71 9.94
CA ALA A 48 -9.04 9.01 11.26
C ALA A 48 -9.47 7.93 12.26
N GLY A 49 -8.58 7.59 13.19
CA GLY A 49 -8.88 6.71 14.32
C GLY A 49 -8.95 5.23 13.99
N SER A 50 -8.44 4.80 12.85
CA SER A 50 -8.34 3.38 12.52
C SER A 50 -7.46 2.62 13.52
N GLU A 51 -7.67 1.31 13.64
CA GLU A 51 -6.86 0.48 14.54
C GLU A 51 -5.37 0.52 14.15
N VAL A 52 -5.06 0.36 12.86
CA VAL A 52 -3.68 0.44 12.37
C VAL A 52 -3.04 1.81 12.65
N GLU A 53 -3.80 2.89 12.52
CA GLU A 53 -3.32 4.24 12.85
C GLU A 53 -2.94 4.35 14.34
N LYS A 54 -3.79 3.85 15.23
CA LYS A 54 -3.54 3.87 16.68
C LYS A 54 -2.27 3.09 17.02
N GLU A 55 -2.10 1.91 16.45
CA GLU A 55 -0.92 1.08 16.69
C GLU A 55 0.36 1.73 16.16
N VAL A 56 0.35 2.26 14.95
CA VAL A 56 1.51 2.97 14.38
C VAL A 56 1.87 4.21 15.19
N LYS A 57 0.87 5.00 15.61
CA LYS A 57 1.09 6.18 16.46
C LYS A 57 1.61 5.82 17.86
N ALA A 58 1.19 4.69 18.43
CA ALA A 58 1.72 4.19 19.70
C ALA A 58 3.21 3.85 19.62
N LEU A 59 3.73 3.52 18.44
CA LEU A 59 5.16 3.34 18.18
C LEU A 59 5.92 4.67 17.95
N GLY A 60 5.25 5.81 18.09
CA GLY A 60 5.84 7.14 17.87
C GLY A 60 6.06 7.47 16.39
N ARG A 61 5.36 6.78 15.46
CA ARG A 61 5.48 7.03 14.03
C ARG A 61 4.25 7.78 13.48
N ALA A 62 4.45 8.53 12.41
CA ALA A 62 3.34 9.19 11.72
C ALA A 62 2.54 8.17 10.90
N PHE A 63 1.23 8.37 10.85
CA PHE A 63 0.32 7.61 10.00
C PHE A 63 -0.57 8.56 9.20
N TYR A 64 -0.59 8.38 7.88
CA TYR A 64 -1.38 9.15 6.94
C TYR A 64 -2.40 8.22 6.27
N ALA A 65 -3.68 8.42 6.57
CA ALA A 65 -4.77 7.56 6.11
C ALA A 65 -5.37 8.05 4.79
N TYR A 66 -5.53 7.15 3.83
CA TYR A 66 -6.21 7.38 2.57
C TYR A 66 -7.23 6.30 2.27
N GLN A 67 -8.30 6.68 1.59
CA GLN A 67 -9.22 5.74 0.98
C GLN A 67 -9.00 5.70 -0.52
N CYS A 68 -8.98 4.50 -1.11
CA CYS A 68 -8.95 4.31 -2.54
C CYS A 68 -9.56 2.96 -2.91
N ASP A 69 -10.56 3.00 -3.78
CA ASP A 69 -11.05 1.82 -4.48
C ASP A 69 -10.09 1.51 -5.64
N PHE A 70 -9.29 0.46 -5.49
CA PHE A 70 -8.33 0.04 -6.50
C PHE A 70 -8.97 -0.61 -7.73
N GLY A 71 -10.26 -0.98 -7.67
CA GLY A 71 -11.04 -1.40 -8.83
C GLY A 71 -11.42 -0.23 -9.73
N SER A 72 -11.44 0.99 -9.20
CA SER A 72 -11.73 2.21 -9.97
C SER A 72 -10.45 2.90 -10.43
N ARG A 73 -10.23 2.91 -11.74
CA ARG A 73 -9.06 3.58 -12.34
C ARG A 73 -9.04 5.08 -12.07
N THR A 74 -10.22 5.71 -12.03
CA THR A 74 -10.34 7.14 -11.72
C THR A 74 -9.95 7.42 -10.27
N ALA A 75 -10.47 6.63 -9.31
CA ALA A 75 -10.13 6.75 -7.91
C ALA A 75 -8.61 6.54 -7.69
N LEU A 76 -8.04 5.54 -8.34
CA LEU A 76 -6.61 5.25 -8.28
C LEU A 76 -5.75 6.43 -8.76
N LYS A 77 -6.09 7.02 -9.91
CA LYS A 77 -5.37 8.19 -10.43
C LYS A 77 -5.49 9.40 -9.51
N THR A 78 -6.67 9.67 -8.98
CA THR A 78 -6.91 10.75 -8.01
C THR A 78 -6.08 10.54 -6.75
N PHE A 79 -6.06 9.31 -6.21
CA PHE A 79 -5.24 8.95 -5.06
C PHE A 79 -3.75 9.19 -5.33
N ILE A 80 -3.24 8.73 -6.49
CA ILE A 80 -1.82 8.89 -6.86
C ILE A 80 -1.42 10.38 -6.90
N VAL A 81 -2.24 11.21 -7.55
CA VAL A 81 -1.98 12.66 -7.59
C VAL A 81 -1.91 13.20 -6.16
N LYS A 82 -2.94 12.95 -5.35
CA LYS A 82 -3.02 13.45 -3.98
C LYS A 82 -1.83 13.01 -3.13
N VAL A 83 -1.55 11.71 -3.07
CA VAL A 83 -0.47 11.18 -2.23
C VAL A 83 0.91 11.70 -2.66
N THR A 84 1.11 11.92 -3.96
CA THR A 84 2.40 12.41 -4.47
C THR A 84 2.55 13.93 -4.36
N GLU A 85 1.48 14.69 -4.20
CA GLU A 85 1.51 16.12 -3.87
C GLU A 85 1.77 16.34 -2.38
N GLU A 86 1.13 15.52 -1.52
CA GLU A 86 1.25 15.62 -0.06
C GLU A 86 2.56 15.01 0.48
N HIS A 87 3.14 14.03 -0.22
CA HIS A 87 4.36 13.34 0.18
C HIS A 87 5.42 13.41 -0.92
N GLN A 88 6.41 14.26 -0.73
CA GLN A 88 7.48 14.47 -1.72
C GLN A 88 8.35 13.22 -1.91
N LYS A 89 8.49 12.40 -0.86
CA LYS A 89 9.35 11.22 -0.86
C LYS A 89 8.61 10.02 -0.28
N ILE A 90 8.56 8.96 -1.07
CA ILE A 90 8.07 7.62 -0.66
C ILE A 90 9.23 6.67 -0.92
N ASP A 91 9.79 6.10 0.15
CA ASP A 91 10.98 5.23 0.06
C ASP A 91 10.60 3.76 -0.19
N ILE A 92 9.42 3.35 0.29
CA ILE A 92 8.96 1.96 0.26
C ILE A 92 7.52 1.93 -0.24
N LEU A 93 7.24 1.04 -1.21
CA LEU A 93 5.89 0.75 -1.69
C LEU A 93 5.59 -0.73 -1.46
N ILE A 94 4.54 -1.02 -0.68
CA ILE A 94 4.00 -2.36 -0.49
C ILE A 94 2.68 -2.49 -1.24
N ASN A 95 2.71 -3.19 -2.35
CA ASN A 95 1.52 -3.58 -3.10
C ASN A 95 0.93 -4.85 -2.46
N ASN A 96 0.04 -4.67 -1.49
CA ASN A 96 -0.60 -5.77 -0.76
C ASN A 96 -2.13 -5.81 -0.94
N ALA A 97 -2.77 -4.72 -1.34
CA ALA A 97 -4.20 -4.73 -1.61
C ALA A 97 -4.54 -5.80 -2.65
N GLY A 98 -5.59 -6.56 -2.38
CA GLY A 98 -6.06 -7.62 -3.26
C GLY A 98 -7.49 -8.01 -2.94
N THR A 99 -8.15 -8.58 -3.92
CA THR A 99 -9.50 -9.13 -3.81
C THR A 99 -9.57 -10.50 -4.46
N ILE A 100 -10.58 -11.27 -4.08
CA ILE A 100 -10.91 -12.56 -4.69
C ILE A 100 -12.42 -12.67 -4.84
N LEU A 101 -12.88 -13.03 -6.03
CA LEU A 101 -14.26 -13.32 -6.34
C LEU A 101 -14.32 -14.75 -6.91
N ARG A 102 -15.02 -15.63 -6.22
CA ARG A 102 -15.03 -17.06 -6.54
C ARG A 102 -16.32 -17.46 -7.19
N GLN A 103 -16.21 -18.14 -8.32
CA GLN A 103 -17.28 -18.85 -9.02
C GLN A 103 -16.71 -20.12 -9.66
N PRO A 104 -17.55 -21.12 -10.00
CA PRO A 104 -17.12 -22.21 -10.86
C PRO A 104 -16.53 -21.66 -12.17
N ALA A 105 -15.47 -22.28 -12.68
CA ALA A 105 -14.76 -21.75 -13.85
C ALA A 105 -15.66 -21.56 -15.09
N ALA A 106 -16.62 -22.50 -15.28
CA ALA A 106 -17.56 -22.43 -16.40
C ALA A 106 -18.62 -21.32 -16.29
N GLU A 107 -18.79 -20.75 -15.09
CA GLU A 107 -19.79 -19.71 -14.78
C GLU A 107 -19.14 -18.39 -14.38
N HIS A 108 -17.80 -18.32 -14.42
CA HIS A 108 -17.07 -17.15 -13.96
C HIS A 108 -17.35 -15.95 -14.87
N SER A 109 -17.98 -14.91 -14.31
CA SER A 109 -18.41 -13.76 -15.09
C SER A 109 -17.23 -12.85 -15.49
N ASP A 110 -17.41 -12.14 -16.60
CA ASP A 110 -16.42 -11.15 -17.07
C ASP A 110 -16.24 -10.02 -16.04
N GLU A 111 -17.31 -9.59 -15.36
CA GLU A 111 -17.27 -8.56 -14.34
C GLU A 111 -16.39 -8.96 -13.15
N TYR A 112 -16.48 -10.22 -12.69
CA TYR A 112 -15.64 -10.73 -11.61
C TYR A 112 -14.18 -10.82 -12.03
N TRP A 113 -13.94 -11.26 -13.26
CA TRP A 113 -12.60 -11.26 -13.84
C TRP A 113 -12.02 -9.87 -13.90
N ASP A 114 -12.76 -8.92 -14.47
CA ASP A 114 -12.31 -7.54 -14.64
C ASP A 114 -12.01 -6.87 -13.29
N GLU A 115 -12.85 -7.07 -12.28
CA GLU A 115 -12.64 -6.53 -10.94
C GLU A 115 -11.36 -7.11 -10.29
N VAL A 116 -11.17 -8.41 -10.34
CA VAL A 116 -9.97 -9.06 -9.78
C VAL A 116 -8.70 -8.58 -10.48
N ILE A 117 -8.71 -8.50 -11.80
CA ILE A 117 -7.57 -7.98 -12.58
C ILE A 117 -7.31 -6.50 -12.29
N ALA A 118 -8.37 -5.69 -12.17
CA ALA A 118 -8.23 -4.27 -11.86
C ALA A 118 -7.52 -4.06 -10.52
N VAL A 119 -7.95 -4.77 -9.46
CA VAL A 119 -7.41 -4.63 -8.10
C VAL A 119 -6.04 -5.31 -7.97
N ASN A 120 -5.89 -6.54 -8.46
CA ASN A 120 -4.72 -7.37 -8.14
C ASN A 120 -3.55 -7.18 -9.11
N GLN A 121 -3.80 -6.68 -10.32
CA GLN A 121 -2.78 -6.55 -11.36
C GLN A 121 -2.65 -5.12 -11.88
N THR A 122 -3.74 -4.52 -12.32
CA THR A 122 -3.70 -3.19 -12.96
C THR A 122 -3.31 -2.10 -11.96
N ALA A 123 -3.91 -2.08 -10.78
CA ALA A 123 -3.62 -1.07 -9.77
C ALA A 123 -2.16 -1.15 -9.27
N PRO A 124 -1.61 -2.31 -8.89
CA PRO A 124 -0.19 -2.44 -8.54
C PRO A 124 0.76 -2.00 -9.67
N PHE A 125 0.45 -2.31 -10.93
CA PHE A 125 1.23 -1.84 -12.06
C PHE A 125 1.26 -0.32 -12.15
N ILE A 126 0.10 0.33 -12.07
CA ILE A 126 0.00 1.80 -12.17
C ILE A 126 0.68 2.47 -10.97
N LEU A 127 0.44 1.99 -9.75
CA LEU A 127 1.12 2.49 -8.54
C LEU A 127 2.63 2.37 -8.67
N THR A 128 3.11 1.20 -9.04
CA THR A 128 4.56 0.95 -9.22
C THR A 128 5.16 1.87 -10.23
N ARG A 129 4.50 2.09 -11.37
CA ARG A 129 4.98 3.01 -12.41
C ARG A 129 5.05 4.45 -11.90
N GLU A 130 4.00 4.96 -11.28
CA GLU A 130 3.92 6.38 -10.90
C GLU A 130 4.76 6.69 -9.64
N ILE A 131 4.69 5.84 -8.62
CA ILE A 131 5.54 5.99 -7.43
C ILE A 131 7.00 5.69 -7.75
N GLY A 132 7.26 4.66 -8.58
CA GLY A 132 8.60 4.28 -9.03
C GLY A 132 9.33 5.39 -9.77
N LYS A 133 8.64 6.15 -10.63
CA LYS A 133 9.21 7.35 -11.27
C LYS A 133 9.76 8.34 -10.24
N ARG A 134 9.00 8.59 -9.16
CA ARG A 134 9.43 9.49 -8.09
C ARG A 134 10.56 8.90 -7.25
N MET A 135 10.51 7.59 -6.98
CA MET A 135 11.62 6.89 -6.31
C MET A 135 12.92 7.06 -7.10
N ILE A 136 12.88 6.86 -8.41
CA ILE A 136 14.06 7.03 -9.30
C ILE A 136 14.58 8.48 -9.21
N ALA A 137 13.70 9.47 -9.30
CA ALA A 137 14.07 10.88 -9.20
C ALA A 137 14.66 11.26 -7.83
N ASN A 138 14.27 10.55 -6.77
CA ASN A 138 14.76 10.73 -5.39
C ASN A 138 15.94 9.81 -5.01
N GLY A 139 16.57 9.15 -5.98
CA GLY A 139 17.75 8.32 -5.74
C GLY A 139 17.46 6.84 -5.46
N GLY A 140 16.22 6.40 -5.60
CA GLY A 140 15.83 4.99 -5.46
C GLY A 140 14.72 4.75 -4.43
N GLY A 141 14.32 3.47 -4.32
CA GLY A 141 13.30 3.01 -3.40
C GLY A 141 13.22 1.49 -3.39
N LYS A 142 12.29 0.95 -2.61
CA LYS A 142 12.00 -0.49 -2.53
C LYS A 142 10.53 -0.72 -2.84
N ILE A 143 10.25 -1.70 -3.67
CA ILE A 143 8.88 -2.07 -4.06
C ILE A 143 8.70 -3.56 -3.81
N ILE A 144 7.64 -3.90 -3.08
CA ILE A 144 7.29 -5.27 -2.72
C ILE A 144 5.86 -5.54 -3.18
N PHE A 145 5.63 -6.74 -3.68
CA PHE A 145 4.32 -7.25 -4.08
C PHE A 145 3.96 -8.46 -3.23
N THR A 146 2.75 -8.48 -2.69
CA THR A 146 2.15 -9.69 -2.15
C THR A 146 1.54 -10.47 -3.32
N ALA A 147 1.96 -11.71 -3.49
CA ALA A 147 1.42 -12.62 -4.48
C ALA A 147 0.76 -13.82 -3.81
N SER A 148 -0.06 -14.55 -4.56
CA SER A 148 -0.73 -15.77 -4.11
C SER A 148 -0.75 -16.79 -5.23
N LEU A 149 -0.82 -18.07 -4.84
CA LEU A 149 -1.06 -19.20 -5.74
C LEU A 149 -2.55 -19.54 -5.89
N LEU A 150 -3.44 -18.88 -5.13
CA LEU A 150 -4.87 -19.13 -5.10
C LEU A 150 -5.64 -17.92 -5.62
#